data_8cc36f794acbf7fd96570c1cd70c6e74
#
_entry.id   8cc36f794acbf7fd96570c1cd70c6e74
#
_cell.length_a   1.000
_cell.length_b   1.000
_cell.length_c   1.000
_cell.angle_alpha   90.00
_cell.angle_beta   90.00
_cell.angle_gamma   90.00
#
_symmetry.space_group_name_H-M   'P 1'
#
loop_
_entity.id
_entity.type
_entity.pdbx_description
1 polymer ?
#
loop_
_entity_poly.entity_id
_entity_poly.type
_entity_poly.pdbx_seq_one_letter_code
_entity_poly.pdbx_strand_id
1 'polypeptide(L)'
;RSSAASDVYKRQPYAYRWKPCYGLKGYGVCMPCDFEVHGVDMSHYQGRIDWPRLAEHRAGEFPIRFIFMKATEGGDHQDDTFRQNFDSARAYRFIRGAYHYFLPRTDALKQADFFIRTVPLTAGDLPPVLDVETTGKKDKAELQACVKTWLDRVEAHYGVKPILYTSYKFKMRYLDDPQFDAYPYWLSLIHI
;
A
#
# COMPACT_ATOMS: atom_id res chain seq x y z
N ARG A 1 1.73 -28.63 13.76
CA ARG A 1 2.89 -27.99 13.08
C ARG A 1 2.58 -26.49 13.02
N SER A 2 3.18 -25.70 13.92
CA SER A 2 3.17 -24.25 13.84
C SER A 2 3.91 -23.85 12.56
N SER A 3 3.28 -23.06 11.70
CA SER A 3 3.92 -22.68 10.45
C SER A 3 5.06 -21.70 10.75
N ALA A 4 6.17 -21.80 10.02
CA ALA A 4 7.34 -20.92 10.17
C ALA A 4 6.96 -19.41 10.02
N ALA A 5 5.88 -19.10 9.30
CA ALA A 5 5.31 -17.77 9.18
C ALA A 5 4.83 -17.19 10.53
N SER A 6 4.19 -18.02 11.38
CA SER A 6 3.74 -17.61 12.72
C SER A 6 4.88 -17.17 13.63
N ASP A 7 6.06 -17.79 13.51
CA ASP A 7 7.23 -17.48 14.35
C ASP A 7 7.99 -16.23 13.88
N VAL A 8 7.98 -15.96 12.57
CA VAL A 8 8.56 -14.73 12.00
C VAL A 8 7.78 -13.51 12.48
N TYR A 9 6.46 -13.55 12.47
CA TYR A 9 5.62 -12.44 12.94
C TYR A 9 5.72 -12.17 14.44
N LYS A 10 5.92 -13.22 15.27
CA LYS A 10 6.10 -13.05 16.73
C LYS A 10 7.45 -12.40 17.10
N ARG A 11 8.47 -12.51 16.24
CA ARG A 11 9.82 -11.95 16.49
C ARG A 11 10.03 -10.56 15.91
N GLN A 12 9.26 -10.16 14.88
CA GLN A 12 9.43 -8.88 14.21
C GLN A 12 9.32 -7.63 15.11
N PRO A 13 8.35 -7.50 16.04
CA PRO A 13 8.25 -6.30 16.88
C PRO A 13 9.50 -6.04 17.72
N TYR A 14 10.15 -7.11 18.20
CA TYR A 14 11.37 -7.00 19.01
C TYR A 14 12.64 -6.78 18.18
N ALA A 15 12.72 -7.37 16.99
CA ALA A 15 13.86 -7.21 16.10
C ALA A 15 13.95 -5.79 15.53
N TYR A 16 12.82 -5.18 15.16
CA TYR A 16 12.78 -3.79 14.67
C TYR A 16 13.19 -2.75 15.70
N ARG A 17 12.98 -3.01 16.98
CA ARG A 17 13.31 -2.07 18.06
C ARG A 17 14.81 -1.89 18.29
N TRP A 18 15.65 -2.82 17.81
CA TRP A 18 17.09 -2.87 18.05
C TRP A 18 17.95 -2.81 16.79
N LYS A 19 17.34 -2.73 15.61
CA LYS A 19 18.12 -2.62 14.37
C LYS A 19 18.50 -1.18 14.11
N PRO A 20 19.78 -0.92 13.76
CA PRO A 20 20.18 0.41 13.39
C PRO A 20 19.39 0.84 12.17
N CYS A 21 18.84 2.04 12.20
CA CYS A 21 18.23 2.68 11.07
C CYS A 21 19.06 3.89 10.67
N TYR A 22 19.20 4.14 9.39
CA TYR A 22 19.86 5.33 8.90
C TYR A 22 18.83 6.46 8.75
N GLY A 23 19.09 7.58 9.44
CA GLY A 23 18.34 8.80 9.20
C GLY A 23 18.71 9.36 7.83
N LEU A 24 17.77 9.38 6.89
CA LEU A 24 17.97 10.10 5.64
C LEU A 24 18.03 11.61 5.93
N LYS A 25 19.24 12.21 5.81
CA LYS A 25 19.42 13.64 5.98
C LYS A 25 18.48 14.39 5.04
N GLY A 26 17.63 15.26 5.59
CA GLY A 26 16.69 16.08 4.82
C GLY A 26 15.27 15.50 4.71
N TYR A 27 15.01 14.27 5.11
CA TYR A 27 13.67 13.65 5.02
C TYR A 27 13.02 13.36 6.37
N GLY A 28 13.76 13.43 7.48
CA GLY A 28 13.22 13.15 8.82
C GLY A 28 12.72 11.73 9.04
N VAL A 29 13.06 10.81 8.13
CA VAL A 29 12.66 9.41 8.20
C VAL A 29 13.85 8.51 8.48
N CYS A 30 13.56 7.41 9.17
CA CYS A 30 14.52 6.38 9.51
C CYS A 30 14.30 5.17 8.58
N MET A 31 15.32 4.81 7.81
CA MET A 31 15.26 3.69 6.87
C MET A 31 15.88 2.44 7.50
N PRO A 32 15.18 1.29 7.50
CA PRO A 32 15.77 0.04 7.95
C PRO A 32 16.93 -0.39 7.06
N CYS A 33 18.06 -0.77 7.67
CA CYS A 33 19.30 -1.11 6.94
C CYS A 33 19.26 -2.46 6.24
N ASP A 34 18.30 -3.32 6.60
CA ASP A 34 18.28 -4.72 6.14
C ASP A 34 17.59 -4.93 4.80
N PHE A 35 17.13 -3.86 4.16
CA PHE A 35 16.42 -3.95 2.88
C PHE A 35 17.18 -3.20 1.80
N GLU A 36 17.39 -3.86 0.66
CA GLU A 36 18.05 -3.28 -0.51
C GLU A 36 17.11 -2.49 -1.41
N VAL A 37 15.80 -2.67 -1.24
CA VAL A 37 14.78 -2.05 -2.08
C VAL A 37 13.86 -1.19 -1.23
N HIS A 38 13.85 0.09 -1.52
CA HIS A 38 13.04 1.07 -0.83
C HIS A 38 12.02 1.73 -1.78
N GLY A 39 10.89 2.08 -1.23
CA GLY A 39 9.86 2.85 -1.92
C GLY A 39 9.25 3.90 -1.02
N VAL A 40 8.43 4.73 -1.59
CA VAL A 40 7.63 5.74 -0.88
C VAL A 40 6.18 5.65 -1.35
N ASP A 41 5.28 6.08 -0.51
CA ASP A 41 3.91 6.36 -0.90
C ASP A 41 3.63 7.87 -0.86
N MET A 42 2.68 8.30 -1.66
CA MET A 42 2.31 9.70 -1.76
C MET A 42 0.83 9.89 -2.13
N SER A 43 0.33 11.07 -1.80
CA SER A 43 -1.00 11.55 -2.14
C SER A 43 -0.96 13.08 -2.34
N HIS A 44 -2.11 13.71 -2.51
CA HIS A 44 -2.21 15.18 -2.54
C HIS A 44 -1.62 15.86 -1.28
N TYR A 45 -1.53 15.17 -0.15
CA TYR A 45 -0.96 15.72 1.09
C TYR A 45 0.53 16.09 0.98
N GLN A 46 1.29 15.46 0.08
CA GLN A 46 2.68 15.82 -0.17
C GLN A 46 2.83 17.04 -1.08
N GLY A 47 1.74 17.57 -1.62
CA GLY A 47 1.74 18.72 -2.50
C GLY A 47 2.50 18.45 -3.81
N ARG A 48 3.19 19.46 -4.31
CA ARG A 48 3.95 19.35 -5.56
C ARG A 48 5.27 18.60 -5.34
N ILE A 49 5.47 17.53 -6.10
CA ILE A 49 6.67 16.71 -6.05
C ILE A 49 7.75 17.30 -6.96
N ASP A 50 8.96 17.44 -6.42
CA ASP A 50 10.16 17.76 -7.20
C ASP A 50 10.74 16.46 -7.79
N TRP A 51 10.23 16.09 -8.95
CA TRP A 51 10.59 14.84 -9.64
C TRP A 51 12.06 14.75 -10.03
N PRO A 52 12.72 15.82 -10.56
CA PRO A 52 14.15 15.81 -10.80
C PRO A 52 14.95 15.45 -9.55
N ARG A 53 14.67 16.13 -8.44
CA ARG A 53 15.33 15.89 -7.16
C ARG A 53 15.06 14.49 -6.62
N LEU A 54 13.82 13.99 -6.71
CA LEU A 54 13.47 12.63 -6.29
C LEU A 54 14.22 11.59 -7.12
N ALA A 55 14.41 11.84 -8.42
CA ALA A 55 15.13 10.94 -9.32
C ALA A 55 16.62 10.79 -8.99
N GLU A 56 17.24 11.77 -8.33
CA GLU A 56 18.62 11.67 -7.82
C GLU A 56 18.76 10.55 -6.77
N HIS A 57 17.68 10.24 -6.04
CA HIS A 57 17.65 9.18 -5.03
C HIS A 57 17.33 7.78 -5.59
N ARG A 58 17.25 7.62 -6.92
CA ARG A 58 17.13 6.29 -7.55
C ARG A 58 18.40 5.45 -7.47
N ALA A 59 19.54 6.11 -7.33
CA ALA A 59 20.85 5.50 -7.15
C ALA A 59 21.46 6.03 -5.85
N GLY A 60 22.25 5.22 -5.16
CA GLY A 60 22.89 5.62 -3.92
C GLY A 60 22.81 4.52 -2.87
N GLU A 61 23.14 4.85 -1.65
CA GLU A 61 23.19 3.90 -0.53
C GLU A 61 21.77 3.35 -0.17
N PHE A 62 20.73 4.21 -0.34
CA PHE A 62 19.34 3.83 -0.09
C PHE A 62 18.46 4.22 -1.29
N PRO A 63 18.50 3.42 -2.37
CA PRO A 63 17.82 3.78 -3.61
C PRO A 63 16.31 3.65 -3.48
N ILE A 64 15.57 4.72 -3.78
CA ILE A 64 14.12 4.67 -3.97
C ILE A 64 13.85 4.07 -5.35
N ARG A 65 13.22 2.91 -5.37
CA ARG A 65 12.95 2.14 -6.60
C ARG A 65 11.52 2.22 -7.05
N PHE A 66 10.58 2.33 -6.12
CA PHE A 66 9.16 2.31 -6.44
C PHE A 66 8.38 3.38 -5.67
N ILE A 67 7.23 3.73 -6.21
CA ILE A 67 6.34 4.74 -5.63
C ILE A 67 4.90 4.24 -5.73
N PHE A 68 4.20 4.20 -4.60
CA PHE A 68 2.76 4.04 -4.58
C PHE A 68 2.07 5.40 -4.46
N MET A 69 1.01 5.61 -5.24
CA MET A 69 0.26 6.86 -5.27
C MET A 69 -1.20 6.62 -4.92
N LYS A 70 -1.76 7.47 -4.07
CA LYS A 70 -3.21 7.48 -3.84
C LYS A 70 -3.91 7.76 -5.16
N ALA A 71 -4.77 6.86 -5.57
CA ALA A 71 -5.56 7.05 -6.79
C ALA A 71 -6.97 7.48 -6.46
N THR A 72 -7.61 6.74 -5.55
CA THR A 72 -9.02 6.93 -5.24
C THR A 72 -9.30 6.68 -3.76
N GLU A 73 -10.43 7.24 -3.31
CA GLU A 73 -11.01 7.03 -1.99
C GLU A 73 -12.52 6.88 -2.11
N GLY A 74 -13.09 5.90 -1.42
CA GLY A 74 -14.54 5.69 -1.49
C GLY A 74 -15.05 5.44 -2.91
N GLY A 75 -16.29 5.83 -3.18
CA GLY A 75 -16.95 5.52 -4.45
C GLY A 75 -16.84 6.57 -5.55
N ASP A 76 -16.18 7.72 -5.30
CA ASP A 76 -16.27 8.90 -6.18
C ASP A 76 -15.13 9.93 -6.03
N HIS A 77 -14.27 9.80 -5.03
CA HIS A 77 -13.18 10.75 -4.83
C HIS A 77 -11.89 10.24 -5.49
N GLN A 78 -11.39 10.94 -6.51
CA GLN A 78 -10.07 10.76 -7.10
C GLN A 78 -9.09 11.74 -6.46
N ASP A 79 -7.88 11.27 -6.13
CA ASP A 79 -6.81 12.16 -5.65
C ASP A 79 -6.40 13.12 -6.77
N ASP A 80 -6.41 14.42 -6.46
CA ASP A 80 -6.21 15.50 -7.46
C ASP A 80 -4.84 15.44 -8.13
N THR A 81 -3.85 14.87 -7.43
CA THR A 81 -2.47 14.78 -7.93
C THR A 81 -2.16 13.45 -8.63
N PHE A 82 -3.09 12.47 -8.56
CA PHE A 82 -2.83 11.10 -9.00
C PHE A 82 -2.35 11.04 -10.44
N ARG A 83 -3.11 11.58 -11.39
CA ARG A 83 -2.80 11.45 -12.82
C ARG A 83 -1.41 12.02 -13.13
N GLN A 84 -1.14 13.24 -12.68
CA GLN A 84 0.14 13.90 -12.90
C GLN A 84 1.29 13.12 -12.28
N ASN A 85 1.14 12.67 -11.02
CA ASN A 85 2.19 11.94 -10.33
C ASN A 85 2.41 10.55 -10.94
N PHE A 86 1.34 9.87 -11.36
CA PHE A 86 1.42 8.55 -11.96
C PHE A 86 2.15 8.57 -13.31
N ASP A 87 1.90 9.60 -14.14
CA ASP A 87 2.62 9.80 -15.40
C ASP A 87 4.08 10.24 -15.18
N SER A 88 4.31 11.13 -14.22
CA SER A 88 5.65 11.59 -13.87
C SER A 88 6.54 10.46 -13.32
N ALA A 89 6.01 9.59 -12.46
CA ALA A 89 6.75 8.45 -11.93
C ALA A 89 7.31 7.57 -13.07
N ARG A 90 6.51 7.30 -14.10
CA ARG A 90 6.96 6.58 -15.31
C ARG A 90 8.02 7.37 -16.07
N ALA A 91 7.80 8.66 -16.30
CA ALA A 91 8.74 9.52 -17.03
C ALA A 91 10.13 9.56 -16.37
N TYR A 92 10.16 9.58 -15.03
CA TYR A 92 11.37 9.51 -14.22
C TYR A 92 11.84 8.09 -13.90
N ARG A 93 11.26 7.06 -14.55
CA ARG A 93 11.66 5.65 -14.50
C ARG A 93 11.59 5.03 -13.09
N PHE A 94 10.62 5.44 -12.28
CA PHE A 94 10.25 4.71 -11.08
C PHE A 94 9.30 3.58 -11.42
N ILE A 95 9.41 2.46 -10.70
CA ILE A 95 8.34 1.46 -10.69
C ILE A 95 7.20 2.08 -9.92
N ARG A 96 6.01 2.12 -10.52
CA ARG A 96 4.87 2.82 -9.94
C ARG A 96 3.75 1.86 -9.58
N GLY A 97 2.96 2.23 -8.59
CA GLY A 97 1.75 1.55 -8.18
C GLY A 97 0.71 2.56 -7.74
N ALA A 98 -0.50 2.07 -7.53
CA ALA A 98 -1.62 2.88 -7.09
C ALA A 98 -2.35 2.22 -5.93
N TYR A 99 -2.86 3.04 -5.00
CA TYR A 99 -3.68 2.54 -3.91
C TYR A 99 -5.04 3.20 -3.85
N HIS A 100 -5.99 2.44 -3.32
CA HIS A 100 -7.35 2.87 -3.01
C HIS A 100 -7.53 2.94 -1.50
N TYR A 101 -7.95 4.10 -0.98
CA TYR A 101 -8.34 4.24 0.42
C TYR A 101 -9.79 3.77 0.61
N PHE A 102 -9.95 2.68 1.35
CA PHE A 102 -11.22 1.99 1.49
C PHE A 102 -12.14 2.62 2.53
N LEU A 103 -13.35 2.96 2.14
CA LEU A 103 -14.40 3.43 3.04
C LEU A 103 -15.44 2.33 3.26
N PRO A 104 -15.43 1.60 4.40
CA PRO A 104 -16.31 0.45 4.61
C PRO A 104 -17.81 0.74 4.55
N ARG A 105 -18.21 2.00 4.70
CA ARG A 105 -19.61 2.43 4.59
C ARG A 105 -20.11 2.59 3.16
N THR A 106 -19.20 2.69 2.21
CA THR A 106 -19.51 2.81 0.79
C THR A 106 -19.54 1.41 0.16
N ASP A 107 -20.38 1.21 -0.82
CA ASP A 107 -20.47 -0.05 -1.56
C ASP A 107 -19.10 -0.48 -2.12
N ALA A 108 -18.70 -1.73 -1.85
CA ALA A 108 -17.36 -2.23 -2.18
C ALA A 108 -17.17 -2.42 -3.69
N LEU A 109 -18.20 -2.85 -4.42
CA LEU A 109 -18.15 -2.97 -5.89
C LEU A 109 -18.04 -1.61 -6.55
N LYS A 110 -18.80 -0.62 -6.08
CA LYS A 110 -18.70 0.76 -6.56
C LYS A 110 -17.28 1.30 -6.39
N GLN A 111 -16.65 1.05 -5.23
CA GLN A 111 -15.27 1.45 -4.98
C GLN A 111 -14.28 0.75 -5.90
N ALA A 112 -14.41 -0.57 -6.08
CA ALA A 112 -13.57 -1.35 -6.97
C ALA A 112 -13.69 -0.89 -8.43
N ASP A 113 -14.90 -0.71 -8.92
CA ASP A 113 -15.15 -0.24 -10.29
C ASP A 113 -14.64 1.20 -10.50
N PHE A 114 -14.74 2.05 -9.47
CA PHE A 114 -14.19 3.40 -9.55
C PHE A 114 -12.66 3.38 -9.64
N PHE A 115 -11.98 2.56 -8.82
CA PHE A 115 -10.54 2.36 -8.90
C PHE A 115 -10.13 1.84 -10.28
N ILE A 116 -10.79 0.81 -10.79
CA ILE A 116 -10.51 0.20 -12.11
C ILE A 116 -10.60 1.24 -13.24
N ARG A 117 -11.62 2.08 -13.23
CA ARG A 117 -11.77 3.14 -14.26
C ARG A 117 -10.74 4.24 -14.16
N THR A 118 -10.19 4.47 -12.96
CA THR A 118 -9.25 5.57 -12.71
C THR A 118 -7.80 5.17 -12.97
N VAL A 119 -7.43 3.91 -12.71
CA VAL A 119 -6.04 3.45 -12.66
C VAL A 119 -5.69 2.59 -13.87
N PRO A 120 -4.93 3.11 -14.84
CA PRO A 120 -4.51 2.37 -16.02
C PRO A 120 -3.20 1.62 -15.77
N LEU A 121 -3.22 0.53 -14.98
CA LEU A 121 -2.03 -0.30 -14.78
C LEU A 121 -1.63 -1.01 -16.07
N THR A 122 -0.33 -1.13 -16.27
CA THR A 122 0.27 -1.83 -17.41
C THR A 122 1.38 -2.76 -16.92
N ALA A 123 1.84 -3.65 -17.79
CA ALA A 123 2.98 -4.53 -17.47
C ALA A 123 4.19 -3.71 -16.96
N GLY A 124 4.75 -4.12 -15.83
CA GLY A 124 5.83 -3.43 -15.13
C GLY A 124 5.38 -2.45 -14.04
N ASP A 125 4.09 -2.12 -13.94
CA ASP A 125 3.53 -1.43 -12.79
C ASP A 125 3.34 -2.42 -11.62
N LEU A 126 3.32 -1.92 -10.38
CA LEU A 126 3.08 -2.74 -9.19
C LEU A 126 1.61 -3.16 -9.10
N PRO A 127 1.31 -4.28 -8.40
CA PRO A 127 -0.07 -4.67 -8.14
C PRO A 127 -0.88 -3.56 -7.47
N PRO A 128 -2.21 -3.52 -7.69
CA PRO A 128 -3.09 -2.57 -7.00
C PRO A 128 -3.02 -2.76 -5.49
N VAL A 129 -3.18 -1.69 -4.72
CA VAL A 129 -3.21 -1.74 -3.26
C VAL A 129 -4.58 -1.33 -2.74
N LEU A 130 -5.12 -2.13 -1.81
CA LEU A 130 -6.28 -1.77 -1.01
C LEU A 130 -5.83 -1.35 0.38
N ASP A 131 -6.05 -0.10 0.74
CA ASP A 131 -5.72 0.48 2.03
C ASP A 131 -6.93 0.44 2.96
N VAL A 132 -6.87 -0.41 4.01
CA VAL A 132 -7.96 -0.65 4.97
C VAL A 132 -7.51 -0.31 6.38
N GLU A 133 -7.97 0.82 6.91
CA GLU A 133 -7.55 1.32 8.22
C GLU A 133 -8.70 1.48 9.23
N THR A 134 -9.94 1.46 8.76
CA THR A 134 -11.13 1.67 9.61
C THR A 134 -12.17 0.59 9.39
N THR A 135 -13.00 0.35 10.39
CA THR A 135 -14.15 -0.57 10.27
C THR A 135 -15.40 0.10 9.70
N GLY A 136 -15.46 1.44 9.73
CA GLY A 136 -16.67 2.17 9.38
C GLY A 136 -17.89 1.83 10.25
N LYS A 137 -17.67 1.29 11.46
CA LYS A 137 -18.67 0.74 12.39
C LYS A 137 -19.31 -0.59 11.95
N LYS A 138 -18.76 -1.25 10.95
CA LYS A 138 -19.13 -2.63 10.59
C LYS A 138 -18.53 -3.60 11.59
N ASP A 139 -19.21 -4.72 11.77
CA ASP A 139 -18.61 -5.84 12.47
C ASP A 139 -17.50 -6.52 11.63
N LYS A 140 -16.83 -7.51 12.23
CA LYS A 140 -15.69 -8.18 11.58
C LYS A 140 -16.12 -8.90 10.30
N ALA A 141 -17.25 -9.62 10.32
CA ALA A 141 -17.69 -10.42 9.18
C ALA A 141 -18.16 -9.53 8.02
N GLU A 142 -18.91 -8.47 8.32
CA GLU A 142 -19.33 -7.49 7.32
C GLU A 142 -18.15 -6.78 6.67
N LEU A 143 -17.14 -6.37 7.47
CA LEU A 143 -15.93 -5.74 6.96
C LEU A 143 -15.16 -6.68 6.04
N GLN A 144 -14.96 -7.93 6.47
CA GLN A 144 -14.27 -8.94 5.70
C GLN A 144 -14.97 -9.23 4.36
N ALA A 145 -16.28 -9.32 4.36
CA ALA A 145 -17.06 -9.50 3.13
C ALA A 145 -16.89 -8.33 2.15
N CYS A 146 -16.93 -7.08 2.65
CA CYS A 146 -16.70 -5.90 1.82
C CYS A 146 -15.28 -5.85 1.25
N VAL A 147 -14.27 -6.10 2.08
CA VAL A 147 -12.86 -6.13 1.66
C VAL A 147 -12.65 -7.22 0.60
N LYS A 148 -13.16 -8.43 0.84
CA LYS A 148 -13.06 -9.53 -0.13
C LYS A 148 -13.73 -9.22 -1.45
N THR A 149 -14.90 -8.59 -1.43
CA THR A 149 -15.61 -8.16 -2.64
C THR A 149 -14.76 -7.22 -3.51
N TRP A 150 -14.10 -6.24 -2.88
CA TRP A 150 -13.20 -5.33 -3.60
C TRP A 150 -11.99 -6.06 -4.18
N LEU A 151 -11.34 -6.90 -3.37
CA LEU A 151 -10.15 -7.66 -3.77
C LEU A 151 -10.45 -8.57 -4.98
N ASP A 152 -11.53 -9.35 -4.91
CA ASP A 152 -11.92 -10.25 -6.00
C ASP A 152 -12.24 -9.50 -7.29
N ARG A 153 -12.94 -8.37 -7.20
CA ARG A 153 -13.30 -7.58 -8.37
C ARG A 153 -12.08 -6.99 -9.06
N VAL A 154 -11.13 -6.49 -8.28
CA VAL A 154 -9.89 -5.89 -8.80
C VAL A 154 -8.92 -6.95 -9.32
N GLU A 155 -8.79 -8.09 -8.61
CA GLU A 155 -8.01 -9.23 -9.09
C GLU A 155 -8.54 -9.75 -10.43
N ALA A 156 -9.86 -9.90 -10.56
CA ALA A 156 -10.49 -10.35 -11.81
C ALA A 156 -10.23 -9.40 -12.99
N HIS A 157 -10.09 -8.10 -12.74
CA HIS A 157 -9.83 -7.11 -13.79
C HIS A 157 -8.36 -7.07 -14.23
N TYR A 158 -7.43 -7.00 -13.28
CA TYR A 158 -5.99 -6.85 -13.60
C TYR A 158 -5.25 -8.19 -13.75
N GLY A 159 -5.86 -9.31 -13.37
CA GLY A 159 -5.24 -10.63 -13.43
C GLY A 159 -4.10 -10.84 -12.42
N VAL A 160 -3.98 -9.97 -11.43
CA VAL A 160 -2.97 -10.05 -10.36
C VAL A 160 -3.61 -9.82 -9.00
N LYS A 161 -3.09 -10.49 -7.97
CA LYS A 161 -3.58 -10.31 -6.60
C LYS A 161 -3.25 -8.92 -6.08
N PRO A 162 -4.25 -8.16 -5.62
CA PRO A 162 -3.99 -6.89 -4.95
C PRO A 162 -3.17 -7.08 -3.66
N ILE A 163 -2.43 -6.05 -3.28
CA ILE A 163 -1.77 -5.94 -1.99
C ILE A 163 -2.79 -5.38 -0.99
N LEU A 164 -2.87 -5.99 0.19
CA LEU A 164 -3.72 -5.51 1.27
C LEU A 164 -2.86 -4.71 2.27
N TYR A 165 -3.00 -3.38 2.25
CA TYR A 165 -2.34 -2.49 3.21
C TYR A 165 -3.23 -2.29 4.44
N THR A 166 -2.61 -2.39 5.61
CA THR A 166 -3.24 -2.09 6.90
C THR A 166 -2.20 -2.01 8.01
N SER A 167 -2.58 -1.55 9.22
CA SER A 167 -1.71 -1.70 10.38
C SER A 167 -1.69 -3.15 10.88
N TYR A 168 -0.56 -3.58 11.45
CA TYR A 168 -0.44 -4.92 12.03
C TYR A 168 -1.55 -5.21 13.06
N LYS A 169 -1.85 -4.24 13.92
CA LYS A 169 -2.90 -4.37 14.93
C LYS A 169 -4.30 -4.54 14.30
N PHE A 170 -4.58 -3.81 13.24
CA PHE A 170 -5.85 -3.91 12.53
C PHE A 170 -5.97 -5.26 11.80
N LYS A 171 -4.88 -5.72 11.16
CA LYS A 171 -4.83 -7.06 10.56
C LYS A 171 -5.22 -8.13 11.57
N MET A 172 -4.51 -8.19 12.70
CA MET A 172 -4.73 -9.22 13.72
C MET A 172 -6.15 -9.19 14.30
N ARG A 173 -6.78 -8.03 14.35
CA ARG A 173 -8.11 -7.90 14.95
C ARG A 173 -9.24 -8.18 13.96
N TYR A 174 -9.10 -7.74 12.70
CA TYR A 174 -10.20 -7.70 11.75
C TYR A 174 -9.97 -8.52 10.48
N LEU A 175 -8.72 -8.68 10.03
CA LEU A 175 -8.37 -9.31 8.75
C LEU A 175 -7.56 -10.60 8.92
N ASP A 176 -7.45 -11.11 10.14
CA ASP A 176 -6.84 -12.42 10.43
C ASP A 176 -7.85 -13.53 10.15
N ASP A 177 -7.90 -13.94 8.88
CA ASP A 177 -8.84 -14.93 8.35
C ASP A 177 -8.20 -15.61 7.12
N PRO A 178 -8.33 -16.96 6.96
CA PRO A 178 -7.72 -17.71 5.86
C PRO A 178 -8.05 -17.21 4.46
N GLN A 179 -9.21 -16.56 4.26
CA GLN A 179 -9.59 -16.01 2.95
C GLN A 179 -8.64 -14.91 2.45
N PHE A 180 -7.84 -14.31 3.35
CA PHE A 180 -6.86 -13.28 3.00
C PHE A 180 -5.42 -13.79 2.92
N ASP A 181 -5.13 -15.05 3.28
CA ASP A 181 -3.77 -15.59 3.31
C ASP A 181 -3.09 -15.64 1.94
N ALA A 182 -3.89 -15.67 0.88
CA ALA A 182 -3.39 -15.67 -0.49
C ALA A 182 -3.00 -14.28 -1.01
N TYR A 183 -3.34 -13.20 -0.29
CA TYR A 183 -3.01 -11.83 -0.67
C TYR A 183 -1.72 -11.37 0.00
N PRO A 184 -0.82 -10.67 -0.71
CA PRO A 184 0.34 -10.05 -0.09
C PRO A 184 -0.10 -8.92 0.83
N TYR A 185 0.56 -8.80 2.00
CA TYR A 185 0.30 -7.73 2.93
C TYR A 185 1.42 -6.68 2.92
N TRP A 186 1.01 -5.43 2.93
CA TRP A 186 1.86 -4.30 3.29
C TRP A 186 1.44 -3.81 4.67
N LEU A 187 2.26 -4.06 5.68
CA LEU A 187 1.91 -3.79 7.08
C LEU A 187 2.58 -2.53 7.59
N SER A 188 1.77 -1.58 8.04
CA SER A 188 2.25 -0.43 8.80
C SER A 188 2.59 -0.84 10.24
N LEU A 189 3.80 -0.47 10.69
CA LEU A 189 4.30 -0.74 12.05
C LEU A 189 4.33 0.53 12.92
N ILE A 190 3.85 1.66 12.42
CA ILE A 190 3.96 2.97 13.09
C ILE A 190 3.14 3.04 14.39
N HIS A 191 2.15 2.17 14.57
CA HIS A 191 1.23 2.16 15.71
C HIS A 191 1.47 1.02 16.70
N ILE A 192 2.68 0.50 16.76
CA ILE A 192 3.06 -0.52 17.75
C ILE A 192 3.72 0.15 18.96
#